data_de284c89db0baed27c62ab6f50514d49
#
_entry.id   de284c89db0baed27c62ab6f50514d49
#
_cell.length_a   1.000
_cell.length_b   1.000
_cell.length_c   1.000
_cell.angle_alpha   90.00
_cell.angle_beta   90.00
_cell.angle_gamma   90.00
#
_symmetry.space_group_name_H-M   'P 1'
#
loop_
_entity.id
_entity.type
_entity.pdbx_description
1 polymer ?
#
loop_
_entity_poly.entity_id
_entity_poly.type
_entity_poly.pdbx_seq_one_letter_code
_entity_poly.pdbx_strand_id
1 'polypeptide(L)'
;DAEAAVKAAEAKKAEADDAAAQADKDGNGLITPEEAKAVEDANAALEAAKQAAQEAVNKVPDADKGNLQDRVDALTPAQVPDVTDANGNGKADTAEQAVADAEAAVKAAEAKKAEADDAAAQADKDGNGLITPEEAKAVEDANAALEAAKQAAQEAVNKVPDADKGNLQDRVDALTPAQVPDVTDANGNGKADTAEQAEARVFYEKAFSNVYQTDDLYAKTDTTSLFAPAATKLAKSTAQWTTILEKNAGAQMSQDQNAGGETRYVYNGSSGSDVITVGESFGGTGLNMAATRNDMKVMTGDGDDIIITGRDYGRLASSGQWDYKYLTEMGDGNDTLIVGASNSNLNVILFNDGSIGAVNKDNSQFGDVIPFDSAYDTSYGGQISGTTIDMGSGNDTVLALGYESGGTAVINATIKLGAGNDTIQINGDVKGGNSPSAITGDAGMDTLIITNGSVFSEHFSGFEKIELGSKGEVKIVAKDLVGNDSNVIEGGMLKITGNSDSKVDLDGEWIKGETWNEGDITYTSYTHESAPGISVLIEDKITQII
;
A
#
# COMPACT_ATOMS: atom_id res chain seq x y z
N ASP A 1 -72.81 27.83 -35.02
CA ASP A 1 -72.95 26.41 -34.61
C ASP A 1 -71.62 25.73 -34.33
N ALA A 2 -70.61 25.86 -35.22
CA ALA A 2 -69.32 25.20 -35.02
C ALA A 2 -68.53 25.75 -33.78
N GLU A 3 -68.51 27.05 -33.58
CA GLU A 3 -67.93 27.68 -32.40
C GLU A 3 -68.56 27.17 -31.07
N ALA A 4 -69.87 26.99 -31.08
CA ALA A 4 -70.56 26.45 -29.88
C ALA A 4 -70.21 24.99 -29.63
N ALA A 5 -70.10 24.19 -30.73
CA ALA A 5 -69.68 22.78 -30.60
C ALA A 5 -68.24 22.62 -30.13
N VAL A 6 -67.28 23.47 -30.59
CA VAL A 6 -65.90 23.49 -30.14
C VAL A 6 -65.82 23.88 -28.64
N LYS A 7 -66.56 24.93 -28.24
CA LYS A 7 -66.64 25.31 -26.80
C LYS A 7 -67.22 24.20 -25.93
N ALA A 8 -68.21 23.49 -26.42
CA ALA A 8 -68.80 22.33 -25.70
C ALA A 8 -67.73 21.22 -25.52
N ALA A 9 -66.91 20.97 -26.55
CA ALA A 9 -65.83 19.98 -26.44
C ALA A 9 -64.71 20.45 -25.54
N GLU A 10 -64.33 21.73 -25.55
CA GLU A 10 -63.39 22.31 -24.60
C GLU A 10 -63.89 22.23 -23.14
N ALA A 11 -65.19 22.41 -22.93
CA ALA A 11 -65.78 22.23 -21.59
C ALA A 11 -65.67 20.76 -21.13
N LYS A 12 -65.88 19.80 -22.07
CA LYS A 12 -65.66 18.37 -21.73
C LYS A 12 -64.20 18.01 -21.50
N LYS A 13 -63.26 18.69 -22.16
CA LYS A 13 -61.85 18.55 -21.83
C LYS A 13 -61.53 19.03 -20.41
N ALA A 14 -62.10 20.18 -20.02
CA ALA A 14 -61.94 20.68 -18.65
C ALA A 14 -62.54 19.69 -17.61
N GLU A 15 -63.73 19.14 -17.90
CA GLU A 15 -64.36 18.12 -17.04
C GLU A 15 -63.48 16.86 -16.92
N ALA A 16 -62.83 16.42 -18.00
CA ALA A 16 -61.92 15.27 -17.97
C ALA A 16 -60.65 15.56 -17.18
N ASP A 17 -60.08 16.76 -17.33
CA ASP A 17 -58.91 17.20 -16.55
C ASP A 17 -59.22 17.32 -15.04
N ASP A 18 -60.39 17.85 -14.73
CA ASP A 18 -60.89 17.92 -13.35
C ASP A 18 -61.12 16.51 -12.76
N ALA A 19 -61.69 15.59 -13.56
CA ALA A 19 -61.86 14.21 -13.13
C ALA A 19 -60.50 13.53 -12.84
N ALA A 20 -59.49 13.79 -13.69
CA ALA A 20 -58.13 13.27 -13.45
C ALA A 20 -57.48 13.89 -12.21
N ALA A 21 -57.67 15.19 -12.00
CA ALA A 21 -57.14 15.89 -10.82
C ALA A 21 -57.80 15.47 -9.48
N GLN A 22 -59.05 14.94 -9.57
CA GLN A 22 -59.84 14.47 -8.41
C GLN A 22 -60.02 12.94 -8.43
N ALA A 23 -59.16 12.24 -9.14
CA ALA A 23 -59.28 10.79 -9.28
C ALA A 23 -59.12 10.05 -7.93
N ASP A 24 -58.24 10.51 -7.07
CA ASP A 24 -58.08 10.04 -5.67
C ASP A 24 -59.19 10.66 -4.77
N LYS A 25 -60.36 10.00 -4.75
CA LYS A 25 -61.53 10.49 -4.05
C LYS A 25 -61.47 10.41 -2.56
N ASP A 26 -60.78 9.41 -2.04
CA ASP A 26 -60.68 9.17 -0.60
C ASP A 26 -59.41 9.77 0.00
N GLY A 27 -58.49 10.33 -0.83
CA GLY A 27 -57.26 10.98 -0.43
C GLY A 27 -56.20 10.02 0.09
N ASN A 28 -56.27 8.74 -0.31
CA ASN A 28 -55.32 7.71 0.13
C ASN A 28 -54.05 7.62 -0.73
N GLY A 29 -53.98 8.41 -1.79
CA GLY A 29 -52.81 8.43 -2.72
C GLY A 29 -52.82 7.31 -3.75
N LEU A 30 -53.89 6.54 -3.85
CA LEU A 30 -54.06 5.42 -4.79
C LEU A 30 -55.24 5.68 -5.69
N ILE A 31 -55.25 5.09 -6.89
CA ILE A 31 -56.37 5.17 -7.81
C ILE A 31 -56.93 3.76 -8.00
N THR A 32 -58.06 3.51 -7.38
CA THR A 32 -58.78 2.26 -7.58
C THR A 32 -59.42 2.17 -8.98
N PRO A 33 -59.82 0.98 -9.48
CA PRO A 33 -60.53 0.84 -10.74
C PRO A 33 -61.85 1.66 -10.81
N GLU A 34 -62.55 1.82 -9.68
CA GLU A 34 -63.75 2.63 -9.58
C GLU A 34 -63.46 4.13 -9.72
N GLU A 35 -62.33 4.58 -9.19
CA GLU A 35 -61.87 5.97 -9.29
C GLU A 35 -61.35 6.29 -10.67
N ALA A 36 -60.54 5.39 -11.28
CA ALA A 36 -60.06 5.50 -12.65
C ALA A 36 -61.21 5.58 -13.64
N LYS A 37 -62.31 4.85 -13.38
CA LYS A 37 -63.50 4.85 -14.22
C LYS A 37 -64.13 6.24 -14.38
N ALA A 38 -64.06 7.10 -13.40
CA ALA A 38 -64.59 8.46 -13.50
C ALA A 38 -63.81 9.29 -14.57
N VAL A 39 -62.49 9.10 -14.67
CA VAL A 39 -61.66 9.71 -15.71
C VAL A 39 -61.94 9.11 -17.09
N GLU A 40 -62.12 7.81 -17.16
CA GLU A 40 -62.48 7.10 -18.39
C GLU A 40 -63.83 7.55 -18.94
N ASP A 41 -64.85 7.64 -18.07
CA ASP A 41 -66.18 8.12 -18.43
C ASP A 41 -66.15 9.57 -18.93
N ALA A 42 -65.38 10.45 -18.27
CA ALA A 42 -65.19 11.84 -18.69
C ALA A 42 -64.42 11.93 -20.03
N ASN A 43 -63.40 11.10 -20.26
CA ASN A 43 -62.71 11.00 -21.54
C ASN A 43 -63.62 10.50 -22.67
N ALA A 44 -64.51 9.55 -22.40
CA ALA A 44 -65.51 9.08 -23.37
C ALA A 44 -66.51 10.22 -23.78
N ALA A 45 -66.93 11.02 -22.80
CA ALA A 45 -67.75 12.21 -23.04
C ALA A 45 -67.01 13.30 -23.85
N LEU A 46 -65.71 13.49 -23.57
CA LEU A 46 -64.84 14.39 -24.35
C LEU A 46 -64.71 13.92 -25.80
N GLU A 47 -64.49 12.66 -26.02
CA GLU A 47 -64.36 12.09 -27.38
C GLU A 47 -65.65 12.25 -28.20
N ALA A 48 -66.81 11.99 -27.60
CA ALA A 48 -68.08 12.22 -28.23
C ALA A 48 -68.30 13.72 -28.59
N ALA A 49 -67.93 14.64 -27.69
CA ALA A 49 -68.04 16.06 -27.94
C ALA A 49 -67.04 16.54 -29.02
N LYS A 50 -65.80 16.00 -29.03
CA LYS A 50 -64.76 16.25 -30.03
C LYS A 50 -65.26 15.82 -31.43
N GLN A 51 -65.89 14.65 -31.56
CA GLN A 51 -66.48 14.19 -32.83
C GLN A 51 -67.55 15.14 -33.28
N ALA A 52 -68.46 15.56 -32.42
CA ALA A 52 -69.53 16.51 -32.76
C ALA A 52 -68.98 17.87 -33.18
N ALA A 53 -67.88 18.36 -32.49
CA ALA A 53 -67.23 19.58 -32.89
C ALA A 53 -66.53 19.45 -34.26
N GLN A 54 -65.87 18.34 -34.52
CA GLN A 54 -65.25 18.06 -35.82
C GLN A 54 -66.28 18.04 -36.96
N GLU A 55 -67.45 17.39 -36.74
CA GLU A 55 -68.52 17.40 -37.70
C GLU A 55 -69.07 18.80 -37.98
N ALA A 56 -69.16 19.63 -36.94
CA ALA A 56 -69.63 20.99 -37.07
C ALA A 56 -68.59 21.87 -37.79
N VAL A 57 -67.28 21.75 -37.50
CA VAL A 57 -66.21 22.45 -38.19
C VAL A 57 -66.12 22.03 -39.67
N ASN A 58 -66.32 20.76 -39.97
CA ASN A 58 -66.33 20.29 -41.38
C ASN A 58 -67.41 20.94 -42.27
N LYS A 59 -68.49 21.41 -41.66
CA LYS A 59 -69.56 22.16 -42.37
C LYS A 59 -69.26 23.64 -42.58
N VAL A 60 -68.18 24.16 -41.98
CA VAL A 60 -67.79 25.54 -42.17
C VAL A 60 -66.89 25.69 -43.40
N PRO A 61 -67.15 26.67 -44.30
CA PRO A 61 -66.21 26.93 -45.39
C PRO A 61 -64.83 27.19 -44.92
N ASP A 62 -63.82 26.74 -45.68
CA ASP A 62 -62.38 26.84 -45.22
C ASP A 62 -61.93 28.24 -44.90
N ALA A 63 -62.44 29.26 -45.65
CA ALA A 63 -62.12 30.67 -45.40
C ALA A 63 -62.63 31.18 -44.02
N ASP A 64 -63.69 30.54 -43.51
CA ASP A 64 -64.32 30.96 -42.25
C ASP A 64 -64.00 30.08 -41.03
N LYS A 65 -63.23 29.02 -41.24
CA LYS A 65 -62.83 28.11 -40.13
C LYS A 65 -62.01 28.76 -39.08
N GLY A 66 -61.18 29.78 -39.43
CA GLY A 66 -60.30 30.40 -38.46
C GLY A 66 -59.39 29.37 -37.72
N ASN A 67 -59.37 29.40 -36.40
CA ASN A 67 -58.64 28.46 -35.55
C ASN A 67 -59.48 27.31 -35.01
N LEU A 68 -60.71 27.10 -35.52
CA LEU A 68 -61.62 26.07 -34.96
C LEU A 68 -61.04 24.66 -35.09
N GLN A 69 -60.37 24.35 -36.22
CA GLN A 69 -59.73 23.05 -36.42
C GLN A 69 -58.60 22.83 -35.41
N ASP A 70 -57.72 23.81 -35.28
CA ASP A 70 -56.59 23.70 -34.34
C ASP A 70 -57.07 23.50 -32.91
N ARG A 71 -58.17 24.11 -32.51
CA ARG A 71 -58.76 23.97 -31.17
C ARG A 71 -59.33 22.55 -30.98
N VAL A 72 -59.95 21.95 -32.01
CA VAL A 72 -60.44 20.56 -31.96
C VAL A 72 -59.25 19.58 -31.87
N ASP A 73 -58.19 19.84 -32.67
CA ASP A 73 -57.00 18.97 -32.68
C ASP A 73 -56.24 19.00 -31.36
N ALA A 74 -56.29 20.14 -30.64
CA ALA A 74 -55.66 20.28 -29.31
C ALA A 74 -56.42 19.51 -28.19
N LEU A 75 -57.62 19.02 -28.42
CA LEU A 75 -58.38 18.27 -27.43
C LEU A 75 -57.81 16.83 -27.28
N THR A 76 -57.01 16.59 -26.25
CA THR A 76 -56.45 15.28 -25.91
C THR A 76 -57.13 14.72 -24.65
N PRO A 77 -57.32 13.41 -24.51
CA PRO A 77 -57.85 12.80 -23.30
C PRO A 77 -57.02 13.15 -22.08
N ALA A 78 -57.65 13.27 -20.92
CA ALA A 78 -56.93 13.37 -19.65
C ALA A 78 -56.30 12.02 -19.27
N GLN A 79 -55.11 12.07 -18.70
CA GLN A 79 -54.41 10.85 -18.26
C GLN A 79 -54.93 10.42 -16.89
N VAL A 80 -55.20 9.14 -16.70
CA VAL A 80 -55.38 8.55 -15.37
C VAL A 80 -54.02 8.64 -14.67
N PRO A 81 -53.95 9.15 -13.42
CA PRO A 81 -52.67 9.18 -12.69
C PRO A 81 -52.07 7.78 -12.54
N ASP A 82 -50.74 7.70 -12.55
CA ASP A 82 -49.95 6.44 -12.52
C ASP A 82 -49.94 5.70 -11.16
N VAL A 83 -50.85 6.07 -10.24
CA VAL A 83 -50.95 5.45 -8.89
C VAL A 83 -52.17 4.54 -8.79
N THR A 84 -52.41 3.75 -9.83
CA THR A 84 -53.50 2.78 -9.87
C THR A 84 -53.31 1.64 -8.88
N ASP A 85 -54.38 1.18 -8.28
CA ASP A 85 -54.48 -0.03 -7.46
C ASP A 85 -55.53 -0.97 -8.12
N ALA A 86 -55.07 -1.71 -9.13
CA ALA A 86 -55.95 -2.56 -9.94
C ALA A 86 -56.50 -3.76 -9.18
N ASN A 87 -55.84 -4.22 -8.14
CA ASN A 87 -56.25 -5.36 -7.32
C ASN A 87 -56.99 -4.94 -6.02
N GLY A 88 -57.05 -3.65 -5.70
CA GLY A 88 -57.80 -3.12 -4.55
C GLY A 88 -57.22 -3.52 -3.19
N ASN A 89 -55.90 -3.77 -3.09
CA ASN A 89 -55.26 -4.21 -1.85
C ASN A 89 -54.70 -3.07 -0.99
N GLY A 90 -54.86 -1.82 -1.40
CA GLY A 90 -54.39 -0.65 -0.71
C GLY A 90 -52.94 -0.28 -1.00
N LYS A 91 -52.36 -0.79 -2.08
CA LYS A 91 -51.00 -0.45 -2.55
C LYS A 91 -51.03 -0.11 -4.03
N ALA A 92 -50.24 0.86 -4.45
CA ALA A 92 -50.12 1.19 -5.86
C ALA A 92 -49.44 0.07 -6.62
N ASP A 93 -49.99 -0.27 -7.82
CA ASP A 93 -49.40 -1.29 -8.71
C ASP A 93 -47.94 -1.02 -9.02
N THR A 94 -47.55 0.25 -9.22
CA THR A 94 -46.16 0.67 -9.44
C THR A 94 -45.25 0.43 -8.22
N ALA A 95 -45.79 0.61 -6.99
CA ALA A 95 -45.05 0.32 -5.75
C ALA A 95 -44.86 -1.19 -5.58
N GLU A 96 -45.89 -2.00 -5.86
CA GLU A 96 -45.79 -3.45 -5.81
C GLU A 96 -44.75 -3.99 -6.81
N GLN A 97 -44.74 -3.43 -8.03
CA GLN A 97 -43.75 -3.78 -9.03
C GLN A 97 -42.32 -3.38 -8.59
N ALA A 98 -42.17 -2.19 -8.00
CA ALA A 98 -40.89 -1.75 -7.48
C ALA A 98 -40.37 -2.68 -6.36
N VAL A 99 -41.27 -3.14 -5.46
CA VAL A 99 -40.91 -4.14 -4.43
C VAL A 99 -40.48 -5.46 -5.06
N ALA A 100 -41.22 -5.94 -6.06
CA ALA A 100 -40.87 -7.19 -6.72
C ALA A 100 -39.54 -7.11 -7.46
N ASP A 101 -39.28 -6.00 -8.14
CA ASP A 101 -38.02 -5.75 -8.84
C ASP A 101 -36.83 -5.66 -7.87
N ALA A 102 -37.02 -4.95 -6.73
CA ALA A 102 -36.03 -4.85 -5.70
C ALA A 102 -35.70 -6.20 -5.03
N GLU A 103 -36.76 -7.00 -4.74
CA GLU A 103 -36.60 -8.34 -4.18
C GLU A 103 -35.81 -9.26 -5.16
N ALA A 104 -36.07 -9.16 -6.45
CA ALA A 104 -35.35 -9.91 -7.46
C ALA A 104 -33.88 -9.48 -7.55
N ALA A 105 -33.59 -8.15 -7.49
CA ALA A 105 -32.26 -7.62 -7.54
C ALA A 105 -31.44 -7.97 -6.28
N VAL A 106 -32.04 -7.89 -5.08
CA VAL A 106 -31.43 -8.29 -3.83
C VAL A 106 -31.08 -9.78 -3.84
N LYS A 107 -31.99 -10.65 -4.28
CA LYS A 107 -31.69 -12.08 -4.42
C LYS A 107 -30.57 -12.37 -5.43
N ALA A 108 -30.49 -11.60 -6.50
CA ALA A 108 -29.38 -11.73 -7.46
C ALA A 108 -28.04 -11.35 -6.82
N ALA A 109 -28.02 -10.30 -5.99
CA ALA A 109 -26.83 -9.89 -5.25
C ALA A 109 -26.45 -10.90 -4.15
N GLU A 110 -27.41 -11.47 -3.43
CA GLU A 110 -27.19 -12.56 -2.47
C GLU A 110 -26.61 -13.82 -3.15
N ALA A 111 -27.04 -14.12 -4.37
CA ALA A 111 -26.47 -15.22 -5.15
C ALA A 111 -24.99 -14.93 -5.52
N LYS A 112 -24.65 -13.68 -5.87
CA LYS A 112 -23.26 -13.27 -6.12
C LYS A 112 -22.40 -13.31 -4.85
N LYS A 113 -22.98 -12.99 -3.70
CA LYS A 113 -22.30 -13.18 -2.40
C LYS A 113 -21.97 -14.66 -2.16
N ALA A 114 -22.91 -15.56 -2.41
CA ALA A 114 -22.66 -16.99 -2.29
C ALA A 114 -21.57 -17.48 -3.26
N GLU A 115 -21.58 -16.99 -4.52
CA GLU A 115 -20.52 -17.30 -5.49
C GLU A 115 -19.14 -16.81 -5.02
N ALA A 116 -19.07 -15.61 -4.41
CA ALA A 116 -17.81 -15.08 -3.87
C ALA A 116 -17.33 -15.88 -2.65
N ASP A 117 -18.23 -16.29 -1.76
CA ASP A 117 -17.89 -17.14 -0.61
C ASP A 117 -17.43 -18.54 -1.06
N ASP A 118 -18.08 -19.11 -2.08
CA ASP A 118 -17.67 -20.38 -2.67
C ASP A 118 -16.29 -20.26 -3.35
N ALA A 119 -16.03 -19.15 -4.04
CA ALA A 119 -14.72 -18.89 -4.64
C ALA A 119 -13.62 -18.80 -3.55
N ALA A 120 -13.90 -18.10 -2.44
CA ALA A 120 -12.97 -18.04 -1.31
C ALA A 120 -12.75 -19.40 -0.65
N ALA A 121 -13.81 -20.20 -0.48
CA ALA A 121 -13.71 -21.54 0.10
C ALA A 121 -12.95 -22.54 -0.80
N GLN A 122 -12.87 -22.28 -2.10
CA GLN A 122 -12.21 -23.12 -3.11
C GLN A 122 -10.97 -22.42 -3.72
N ALA A 123 -10.44 -21.42 -3.03
CA ALA A 123 -9.32 -20.65 -3.56
C ALA A 123 -8.06 -21.52 -3.73
N ASP A 124 -7.78 -22.41 -2.78
CA ASP A 124 -6.72 -23.42 -2.89
C ASP A 124 -7.15 -24.53 -3.87
N LYS A 125 -6.89 -24.32 -5.15
CA LYS A 125 -7.32 -25.22 -6.24
C LYS A 125 -6.55 -26.52 -6.32
N ASP A 126 -5.27 -26.48 -5.99
CA ASP A 126 -4.39 -27.65 -6.06
C ASP A 126 -4.26 -28.40 -4.75
N GLY A 127 -4.84 -27.85 -3.67
CA GLY A 127 -4.88 -28.46 -2.34
C GLY A 127 -3.52 -28.43 -1.63
N ASN A 128 -2.64 -27.49 -2.00
CA ASN A 128 -1.31 -27.38 -1.40
C ASN A 128 -1.30 -26.56 -0.11
N GLY A 129 -2.42 -25.93 0.25
CA GLY A 129 -2.56 -25.10 1.45
C GLY A 129 -2.11 -23.66 1.26
N LEU A 130 -1.82 -23.23 0.03
CA LEU A 130 -1.38 -21.90 -0.33
C LEU A 130 -2.36 -21.28 -1.32
N ILE A 131 -2.42 -19.96 -1.37
CA ILE A 131 -3.24 -19.24 -2.34
C ILE A 131 -2.31 -18.37 -3.18
N THR A 132 -2.07 -18.80 -4.40
CA THR A 132 -1.29 -18.04 -5.37
C THR A 132 -2.08 -16.81 -5.88
N PRO A 133 -1.43 -15.81 -6.47
CA PRO A 133 -2.11 -14.67 -7.07
C PRO A 133 -3.15 -15.05 -8.13
N GLU A 134 -2.91 -16.11 -8.91
CA GLU A 134 -3.86 -16.63 -9.89
C GLU A 134 -5.10 -17.26 -9.24
N GLU A 135 -4.95 -17.87 -8.08
CA GLU A 135 -6.05 -18.45 -7.30
C GLU A 135 -6.83 -17.36 -6.57
N ALA A 136 -6.16 -16.40 -5.95
CA ALA A 136 -6.76 -15.22 -5.32
C ALA A 136 -7.62 -14.44 -6.32
N LYS A 137 -7.20 -14.35 -7.59
CA LYS A 137 -7.93 -13.66 -8.65
C LYS A 137 -9.37 -14.15 -8.85
N ALA A 138 -9.63 -15.43 -8.64
CA ALA A 138 -11.01 -15.95 -8.74
C ALA A 138 -11.93 -15.34 -7.68
N VAL A 139 -11.43 -15.10 -6.48
CA VAL A 139 -12.15 -14.44 -5.38
C VAL A 139 -12.35 -12.95 -5.70
N GLU A 140 -11.33 -12.28 -6.22
CA GLU A 140 -11.40 -10.87 -6.63
C GLU A 140 -12.42 -10.66 -7.74
N ASP A 141 -12.41 -11.50 -8.79
CA ASP A 141 -13.37 -11.43 -9.90
C ASP A 141 -14.81 -11.68 -9.40
N ALA A 142 -15.02 -12.61 -8.46
CA ALA A 142 -16.32 -12.86 -7.84
C ALA A 142 -16.77 -11.69 -6.95
N ASN A 143 -15.88 -11.07 -6.20
CA ASN A 143 -16.15 -9.87 -5.41
C ASN A 143 -16.54 -8.67 -6.31
N ALA A 144 -15.87 -8.48 -7.44
CA ALA A 144 -16.24 -7.45 -8.41
C ALA A 144 -17.66 -7.66 -8.96
N ALA A 145 -18.04 -8.93 -9.24
CA ALA A 145 -19.39 -9.28 -9.68
C ALA A 145 -20.43 -9.04 -8.56
N LEU A 146 -20.10 -9.33 -7.31
CA LEU A 146 -20.94 -9.03 -6.15
C LEU A 146 -21.18 -7.52 -6.01
N GLU A 147 -20.14 -6.71 -6.11
CA GLU A 147 -20.25 -5.26 -5.97
C GLU A 147 -21.17 -4.66 -7.05
N ALA A 148 -21.03 -5.10 -8.31
CA ALA A 148 -21.91 -4.69 -9.39
C ALA A 148 -23.39 -5.08 -9.12
N ALA A 149 -23.63 -6.28 -8.60
CA ALA A 149 -24.98 -6.74 -8.26
C ALA A 149 -25.55 -5.99 -7.04
N LYS A 150 -24.72 -5.66 -6.05
CA LYS A 150 -25.08 -4.85 -4.89
C LYS A 150 -25.51 -3.44 -5.29
N GLN A 151 -24.79 -2.81 -6.22
CA GLN A 151 -25.16 -1.50 -6.75
C GLN A 151 -26.53 -1.56 -7.46
N ALA A 152 -26.76 -2.58 -8.29
CA ALA A 152 -28.06 -2.78 -8.96
C ALA A 152 -29.21 -3.00 -7.96
N ALA A 153 -28.98 -3.78 -6.89
CA ALA A 153 -29.93 -3.99 -5.81
C ALA A 153 -30.23 -2.68 -5.07
N GLN A 154 -29.20 -1.88 -4.75
CA GLN A 154 -29.38 -0.58 -4.10
C GLN A 154 -30.23 0.37 -4.97
N GLU A 155 -29.97 0.42 -6.28
CA GLU A 155 -30.76 1.24 -7.20
C GLU A 155 -32.22 0.80 -7.26
N ALA A 156 -32.49 -0.50 -7.22
CA ALA A 156 -33.85 -1.02 -7.18
C ALA A 156 -34.55 -0.70 -5.84
N VAL A 157 -33.88 -0.89 -4.69
CA VAL A 157 -34.40 -0.57 -3.36
C VAL A 157 -34.70 0.93 -3.22
N ASN A 158 -33.90 1.80 -3.83
CA ASN A 158 -34.14 3.24 -3.81
C ASN A 158 -35.45 3.67 -4.51
N LYS A 159 -35.98 2.83 -5.40
CA LYS A 159 -37.26 3.09 -6.09
C LYS A 159 -38.46 2.63 -5.27
N VAL A 160 -38.27 1.82 -4.24
CA VAL A 160 -39.34 1.34 -3.37
C VAL A 160 -39.73 2.45 -2.38
N PRO A 161 -41.05 2.72 -2.21
CA PRO A 161 -41.51 3.64 -1.15
C PRO A 161 -41.00 3.20 0.23
N ASP A 162 -40.65 4.14 1.09
CA ASP A 162 -40.05 3.85 2.41
C ASP A 162 -40.89 2.92 3.29
N ALA A 163 -42.23 3.05 3.21
CA ALA A 163 -43.15 2.21 3.96
C ALA A 163 -43.16 0.74 3.49
N ASP A 164 -42.70 0.47 2.24
CA ASP A 164 -42.74 -0.84 1.61
C ASP A 164 -41.35 -1.50 1.50
N LYS A 165 -40.26 -0.80 1.92
CA LYS A 165 -38.89 -1.34 1.84
C LYS A 165 -38.65 -2.58 2.70
N GLY A 166 -39.43 -2.73 3.80
CA GLY A 166 -39.25 -3.87 4.69
C GLY A 166 -37.78 -4.02 5.13
N ASN A 167 -37.21 -5.22 4.92
CA ASN A 167 -35.81 -5.53 5.22
C ASN A 167 -34.88 -5.49 3.99
N LEU A 168 -35.34 -4.96 2.86
CA LEU A 168 -34.54 -4.98 1.63
C LEU A 168 -33.24 -4.20 1.78
N GLN A 169 -33.28 -3.04 2.45
CA GLN A 169 -32.06 -2.26 2.69
C GLN A 169 -31.09 -3.01 3.61
N ASP A 170 -31.55 -3.58 4.70
CA ASP A 170 -30.70 -4.35 5.63
C ASP A 170 -30.02 -5.53 4.92
N ARG A 171 -30.72 -6.17 3.99
CA ARG A 171 -30.16 -7.26 3.20
C ARG A 171 -29.08 -6.79 2.22
N VAL A 172 -29.24 -5.63 1.60
CA VAL A 172 -28.20 -5.02 0.75
C VAL A 172 -26.98 -4.63 1.60
N ASP A 173 -27.21 -4.03 2.76
CA ASP A 173 -26.14 -3.58 3.65
C ASP A 173 -25.33 -4.77 4.22
N ALA A 174 -25.96 -5.92 4.39
CA ALA A 174 -25.30 -7.15 4.83
C ALA A 174 -24.38 -7.80 3.78
N LEU A 175 -24.44 -7.37 2.51
CA LEU A 175 -23.59 -7.91 1.45
C LEU A 175 -22.17 -7.33 1.56
N THR A 176 -21.27 -8.13 2.12
CA THR A 176 -19.84 -7.81 2.23
C THR A 176 -19.02 -8.70 1.29
N PRO A 177 -17.90 -8.22 0.73
CA PRO A 177 -16.99 -9.04 -0.07
C PRO A 177 -16.50 -10.27 0.69
N ALA A 178 -16.28 -11.36 -0.01
CA ALA A 178 -15.59 -12.51 0.54
C ALA A 178 -14.12 -12.17 0.75
N GLN A 179 -13.54 -12.66 1.85
CA GLN A 179 -12.12 -12.47 2.11
C GLN A 179 -11.32 -13.51 1.35
N VAL A 180 -10.24 -13.09 0.70
CA VAL A 180 -9.21 -14.04 0.23
C VAL A 180 -8.63 -14.70 1.49
N PRO A 181 -8.52 -16.04 1.55
CA PRO A 181 -7.90 -16.67 2.70
C PRO A 181 -6.46 -16.19 2.95
N ASP A 182 -6.06 -16.07 4.22
CA ASP A 182 -4.75 -15.56 4.66
C ASP A 182 -3.56 -16.51 4.35
N VAL A 183 -3.73 -17.39 3.40
CA VAL A 183 -2.71 -18.36 2.98
C VAL A 183 -2.23 -18.06 1.55
N THR A 184 -2.14 -16.79 1.21
CA THR A 184 -1.57 -16.32 -0.06
C THR A 184 -0.06 -16.60 -0.11
N ASP A 185 0.43 -16.89 -1.30
CA ASP A 185 1.85 -17.00 -1.65
C ASP A 185 2.12 -16.01 -2.78
N ALA A 186 2.30 -14.75 -2.42
CA ALA A 186 2.44 -13.65 -3.38
C ALA A 186 3.75 -13.70 -4.18
N ASN A 187 4.79 -14.31 -3.60
CA ASN A 187 6.10 -14.45 -4.24
C ASN A 187 6.30 -15.80 -4.98
N GLY A 188 5.37 -16.75 -4.83
CA GLY A 188 5.38 -18.03 -5.55
C GLY A 188 6.48 -19.02 -5.09
N ASN A 189 6.99 -18.89 -3.86
CA ASN A 189 8.08 -19.72 -3.36
C ASN A 189 7.63 -21.04 -2.71
N GLY A 190 6.32 -21.29 -2.66
CA GLY A 190 5.74 -22.51 -2.08
C GLY A 190 5.49 -22.46 -0.59
N LYS A 191 5.53 -21.28 0.05
CA LYS A 191 5.15 -21.04 1.44
C LYS A 191 4.06 -19.98 1.50
N ALA A 192 3.14 -20.11 2.45
CA ALA A 192 2.14 -19.06 2.67
C ALA A 192 2.78 -17.80 3.25
N ASP A 193 2.38 -16.60 2.78
CA ASP A 193 2.87 -15.32 3.29
C ASP A 193 2.71 -15.21 4.82
N THR A 194 1.58 -15.70 5.37
CA THR A 194 1.36 -15.73 6.82
C THR A 194 2.31 -16.68 7.55
N ALA A 195 2.68 -17.80 6.92
CA ALA A 195 3.66 -18.73 7.47
C ALA A 195 5.07 -18.13 7.45
N GLU A 196 5.43 -17.43 6.37
CA GLU A 196 6.70 -16.70 6.26
C GLU A 196 6.81 -15.59 7.29
N GLN A 197 5.75 -14.78 7.46
CA GLN A 197 5.68 -13.76 8.51
C GLN A 197 5.82 -14.38 9.92
N ALA A 198 5.16 -15.51 10.16
CA ALA A 198 5.28 -16.21 11.44
C ALA A 198 6.68 -16.81 11.65
N GLU A 199 7.30 -17.36 10.62
CA GLU A 199 8.69 -17.83 10.64
C GLU A 199 9.67 -16.69 10.90
N ALA A 200 9.53 -15.58 10.17
CA ALA A 200 10.31 -14.36 10.37
C ALA A 200 10.17 -13.83 11.79
N ARG A 201 8.93 -13.77 12.31
CA ARG A 201 8.68 -13.34 13.69
C ARG A 201 9.38 -14.24 14.71
N VAL A 202 9.25 -15.56 14.59
CA VAL A 202 9.92 -16.52 15.47
C VAL A 202 11.45 -16.39 15.35
N PHE A 203 11.96 -16.18 14.15
CA PHE A 203 13.37 -15.98 13.91
C PHE A 203 13.88 -14.72 14.61
N TYR A 204 13.22 -13.57 14.43
CA TYR A 204 13.59 -12.33 15.09
C TYR A 204 13.45 -12.42 16.61
N GLU A 205 12.35 -12.97 17.14
CA GLU A 205 12.17 -13.15 18.57
C GLU A 205 13.29 -14.01 19.18
N LYS A 206 13.71 -15.06 18.47
CA LYS A 206 14.83 -15.91 18.89
C LYS A 206 16.17 -15.19 18.79
N ALA A 207 16.42 -14.47 17.71
CA ALA A 207 17.62 -13.70 17.50
C ALA A 207 17.76 -12.64 18.60
N PHE A 208 16.67 -11.89 18.87
CA PHE A 208 16.68 -10.82 19.86
C PHE A 208 16.68 -11.34 21.30
N SER A 209 16.07 -12.47 21.61
CA SER A 209 16.20 -13.10 22.92
C SER A 209 17.66 -13.47 23.24
N ASN A 210 18.47 -13.71 22.22
CA ASN A 210 19.90 -13.97 22.36
C ASN A 210 20.72 -12.67 22.57
N VAL A 211 20.25 -11.52 22.08
CA VAL A 211 20.88 -10.21 22.34
C VAL A 211 20.90 -9.89 23.83
N TYR A 212 19.82 -10.19 24.55
CA TYR A 212 19.76 -10.03 26.02
C TYR A 212 20.75 -10.87 26.79
N GLN A 213 21.14 -12.03 26.28
CA GLN A 213 22.13 -12.89 26.93
C GLN A 213 23.57 -12.46 26.68
N THR A 214 23.79 -11.53 25.72
CA THR A 214 25.12 -10.97 25.44
C THR A 214 25.54 -9.89 26.43
N ASP A 215 24.64 -9.37 27.27
CA ASP A 215 24.98 -8.47 28.37
C ASP A 215 26.02 -9.05 29.32
N ASP A 216 26.02 -10.37 29.53
CA ASP A 216 27.04 -11.05 30.29
C ASP A 216 28.45 -11.01 29.64
N LEU A 217 28.53 -10.76 28.33
CA LEU A 217 29.83 -10.65 27.63
C LEU A 217 30.47 -9.26 27.77
N TYR A 218 29.65 -8.20 27.95
CA TYR A 218 30.13 -6.83 28.04
C TYR A 218 29.96 -6.18 29.42
N ALA A 219 28.99 -6.59 30.22
CA ALA A 219 28.64 -5.95 31.48
C ALA A 219 29.68 -6.05 32.59
N LYS A 220 30.77 -6.83 32.41
CA LYS A 220 31.82 -7.03 33.43
C LYS A 220 33.22 -6.73 32.97
N THR A 221 33.41 -5.99 31.91
CA THR A 221 34.74 -5.47 31.62
C THR A 221 34.94 -4.19 32.39
N ASP A 222 35.65 -4.30 33.47
CA ASP A 222 36.19 -3.21 34.26
C ASP A 222 36.72 -2.08 33.34
N THR A 223 36.13 -0.90 33.44
CA THR A 223 36.49 0.29 32.64
C THR A 223 37.96 0.70 32.78
N THR A 224 38.67 0.13 33.73
CA THR A 224 40.12 0.30 33.90
C THR A 224 40.94 -0.40 32.84
N SER A 225 40.37 -1.25 31.97
CA SER A 225 41.13 -2.02 30.99
C SER A 225 41.25 -1.38 29.61
N LEU A 226 40.85 -0.11 29.41
CA LEU A 226 41.07 0.65 28.17
C LEU A 226 42.57 0.70 27.74
N PHE A 227 43.49 0.47 28.66
CA PHE A 227 44.92 0.42 28.43
C PHE A 227 45.51 -0.99 28.60
N ALA A 228 44.72 -2.03 28.59
CA ALA A 228 45.24 -3.39 28.66
C ALA A 228 46.14 -3.72 27.47
N PRO A 229 47.24 -4.48 27.70
CA PRO A 229 48.16 -4.87 26.64
C PRO A 229 47.42 -5.56 25.47
N ALA A 230 47.97 -5.39 24.25
CA ALA A 230 47.37 -5.92 23.01
C ALA A 230 47.03 -7.42 23.10
N ALA A 231 47.81 -8.23 23.83
CA ALA A 231 47.56 -9.65 24.05
C ALA A 231 46.25 -9.93 24.83
N THR A 232 45.91 -9.06 25.79
CA THR A 232 44.66 -9.21 26.59
C THR A 232 43.43 -8.81 25.75
N LYS A 233 43.56 -7.84 24.86
CA LYS A 233 42.52 -7.46 23.90
C LYS A 233 42.26 -8.59 22.88
N LEU A 234 43.32 -9.22 22.37
CA LEU A 234 43.22 -10.34 21.46
C LEU A 234 42.48 -11.54 22.09
N ALA A 235 42.80 -11.85 23.35
CA ALA A 235 42.12 -12.93 24.07
C ALA A 235 40.64 -12.66 24.29
N LYS A 236 40.24 -11.41 24.59
CA LYS A 236 38.82 -11.03 24.71
C LYS A 236 38.11 -11.13 23.37
N SER A 237 38.71 -10.68 22.29
CA SER A 237 38.15 -10.75 20.94
C SER A 237 37.95 -12.22 20.50
N THR A 238 38.95 -13.07 20.80
CA THR A 238 38.84 -14.52 20.51
C THR A 238 37.69 -15.16 21.28
N ALA A 239 37.48 -14.78 22.55
CA ALA A 239 36.38 -15.30 23.37
C ALA A 239 35.00 -14.87 22.80
N GLN A 240 34.89 -13.65 22.28
CA GLN A 240 33.65 -13.19 21.62
C GLN A 240 33.32 -14.00 20.36
N TRP A 241 34.28 -14.20 19.50
CA TRP A 241 34.12 -15.04 18.32
C TRP A 241 33.79 -16.49 18.67
N THR A 242 34.40 -17.05 19.70
CA THR A 242 34.08 -18.39 20.18
C THR A 242 32.59 -18.48 20.56
N THR A 243 32.08 -17.47 21.27
CA THR A 243 30.65 -17.45 21.65
C THR A 243 29.73 -17.31 20.44
N ILE A 244 30.08 -16.49 19.44
CA ILE A 244 29.35 -16.36 18.19
C ILE A 244 29.35 -17.70 17.44
N LEU A 245 30.51 -18.35 17.32
CA LEU A 245 30.63 -19.66 16.66
C LEU A 245 29.88 -20.78 17.41
N GLU A 246 29.82 -20.73 18.75
CA GLU A 246 29.04 -21.68 19.54
C GLU A 246 27.53 -21.51 19.32
N LYS A 247 27.07 -20.29 19.08
CA LYS A 247 25.67 -20.00 18.77
C LYS A 247 25.29 -20.41 17.35
N ASN A 248 26.19 -20.17 16.42
CA ASN A 248 26.00 -20.42 14.99
C ASN A 248 26.65 -21.78 14.63
N ALA A 249 25.94 -22.85 14.90
CA ALA A 249 26.45 -24.22 14.75
C ALA A 249 26.89 -24.51 13.31
N GLY A 250 28.18 -24.77 13.12
CA GLY A 250 28.77 -25.01 11.81
C GLY A 250 29.59 -23.84 11.27
N ALA A 251 29.40 -22.63 11.81
CA ALA A 251 30.21 -21.48 11.45
C ALA A 251 31.69 -21.65 11.89
N GLN A 252 32.59 -21.05 11.15
CA GLN A 252 34.03 -21.18 11.39
C GLN A 252 34.74 -19.84 11.27
N MET A 253 35.78 -19.66 12.07
CA MET A 253 36.69 -18.54 11.98
C MET A 253 38.00 -18.99 11.32
N SER A 254 38.41 -18.27 10.31
CA SER A 254 39.67 -18.51 9.60
C SER A 254 40.46 -17.23 9.40
N GLN A 255 41.64 -17.34 8.83
CA GLN A 255 42.46 -16.22 8.41
C GLN A 255 42.90 -16.43 6.99
N ASP A 256 42.83 -15.36 6.18
CA ASP A 256 43.43 -15.28 4.85
C ASP A 256 44.29 -14.04 4.72
N GLN A 257 44.78 -13.73 3.54
CA GLN A 257 45.52 -12.53 3.25
C GLN A 257 44.78 -11.69 2.22
N ASN A 258 44.72 -10.37 2.46
CA ASN A 258 44.22 -9.45 1.45
C ASN A 258 45.19 -9.31 0.28
N ALA A 259 44.83 -8.56 -0.75
CA ALA A 259 45.65 -8.33 -1.95
C ALA A 259 47.01 -7.67 -1.63
N GLY A 260 47.18 -7.02 -0.46
CA GLY A 260 48.40 -6.44 0.04
C GLY A 260 49.27 -7.39 0.86
N GLY A 261 48.84 -8.65 1.04
CA GLY A 261 49.56 -9.64 1.89
C GLY A 261 49.34 -9.47 3.38
N GLU A 262 48.39 -8.64 3.82
CA GLU A 262 48.04 -8.45 5.22
C GLU A 262 47.06 -9.49 5.69
N THR A 263 47.21 -9.99 6.92
CA THR A 263 46.31 -11.00 7.49
C THR A 263 44.91 -10.40 7.71
N ARG A 264 43.89 -11.09 7.18
CA ARG A 264 42.48 -10.76 7.35
C ARG A 264 41.78 -11.87 8.13
N TYR A 265 40.91 -11.49 9.06
CA TYR A 265 40.02 -12.42 9.73
C TYR A 265 38.78 -12.67 8.87
N VAL A 266 38.39 -13.92 8.77
CA VAL A 266 37.25 -14.37 7.96
C VAL A 266 36.30 -15.16 8.84
N TYR A 267 35.07 -14.64 8.99
CA TYR A 267 33.96 -15.40 9.51
C TYR A 267 33.31 -16.14 8.34
N ASN A 268 33.23 -17.45 8.44
CA ASN A 268 32.48 -18.29 7.52
C ASN A 268 31.28 -18.84 8.27
N GLY A 269 30.09 -18.45 7.85
CA GLY A 269 28.84 -18.86 8.45
C GLY A 269 28.49 -20.31 8.23
N SER A 270 27.34 -20.69 8.71
CA SER A 270 26.77 -22.03 8.53
C SER A 270 25.93 -22.09 7.24
N SER A 271 25.26 -23.21 7.01
CA SER A 271 24.23 -23.33 5.98
C SER A 271 22.82 -23.10 6.53
N GLY A 272 22.68 -22.45 7.63
CA GLY A 272 21.42 -22.08 8.27
C GLY A 272 21.58 -20.72 8.92
N SER A 273 20.50 -20.19 9.47
CA SER A 273 20.45 -18.82 9.96
C SER A 273 21.48 -18.51 11.04
N ASP A 274 22.35 -17.57 10.76
CA ASP A 274 23.41 -17.13 11.65
C ASP A 274 23.00 -15.81 12.35
N VAL A 275 23.38 -15.66 13.62
CA VAL A 275 23.13 -14.43 14.39
C VAL A 275 24.42 -13.87 14.94
N ILE A 276 24.79 -12.67 14.50
CA ILE A 276 25.97 -11.95 14.94
C ILE A 276 25.53 -10.68 15.65
N THR A 277 25.79 -10.56 16.95
CA THR A 277 25.45 -9.37 17.73
C THR A 277 26.70 -8.76 18.35
N VAL A 278 26.85 -7.45 18.19
CA VAL A 278 27.97 -6.68 18.69
C VAL A 278 27.44 -5.43 19.40
N GLY A 279 27.61 -5.35 20.72
CA GLY A 279 27.13 -4.22 21.52
C GLY A 279 27.80 -2.88 21.21
N GLU A 280 29.00 -2.91 20.65
CA GLU A 280 29.75 -1.73 20.19
C GLU A 280 29.78 -1.65 18.66
N SER A 281 30.94 -1.22 18.12
CA SER A 281 31.17 -1.12 16.68
C SER A 281 31.74 -2.41 16.12
N PHE A 282 31.23 -2.81 14.98
CA PHE A 282 31.80 -3.90 14.20
C PHE A 282 32.87 -3.34 13.27
N GLY A 283 34.09 -3.82 13.38
CA GLY A 283 35.22 -3.31 12.59
C GLY A 283 35.89 -2.04 13.14
N GLY A 284 35.29 -1.35 14.11
CA GLY A 284 35.88 -0.21 14.81
C GLY A 284 36.76 -0.61 16.02
N THR A 285 36.47 -0.03 17.19
CA THR A 285 37.22 -0.29 18.41
C THR A 285 36.68 -1.45 19.25
N GLY A 286 35.51 -1.97 19.00
CA GLY A 286 34.80 -2.98 19.80
C GLY A 286 35.19 -4.44 19.51
N LEU A 287 34.96 -4.93 18.31
CA LEU A 287 35.58 -6.18 17.84
C LEU A 287 36.98 -5.97 17.30
N ASN A 288 37.53 -4.81 17.55
CA ASN A 288 38.86 -4.47 17.06
C ASN A 288 39.89 -5.47 17.59
N MET A 289 40.24 -6.38 16.79
CA MET A 289 41.48 -7.16 16.89
C MET A 289 42.72 -6.29 16.66
N ALA A 290 42.53 -5.02 16.58
CA ALA A 290 43.42 -4.14 15.92
C ALA A 290 44.28 -3.34 16.82
N ALA A 291 45.14 -3.95 17.45
CA ALA A 291 46.46 -3.38 17.44
C ALA A 291 47.18 -3.62 16.09
N THR A 292 46.60 -4.39 15.20
CA THR A 292 47.08 -4.70 13.86
C THR A 292 46.01 -4.33 12.82
N ARG A 293 46.44 -3.70 11.75
CA ARG A 293 45.64 -3.19 10.61
C ARG A 293 45.02 -4.32 9.79
N ASN A 294 44.18 -5.17 10.41
CA ASN A 294 43.67 -6.35 9.73
C ASN A 294 42.28 -6.08 9.15
N ASP A 295 42.14 -6.35 7.89
CA ASP A 295 40.84 -6.39 7.20
C ASP A 295 39.97 -7.49 7.80
N MET A 296 38.67 -7.33 7.67
CA MET A 296 37.71 -8.29 8.12
C MET A 296 36.78 -8.69 6.97
N LYS A 297 36.53 -9.98 6.84
CA LYS A 297 35.54 -10.52 5.93
C LYS A 297 34.51 -11.30 6.73
N VAL A 298 33.22 -11.02 6.48
CA VAL A 298 32.10 -11.78 7.02
C VAL A 298 31.37 -12.39 5.86
N MET A 299 31.17 -13.70 5.90
CA MET A 299 30.35 -14.45 4.98
C MET A 299 29.40 -15.25 5.82
N THR A 300 28.11 -14.93 5.82
CA THR A 300 27.14 -15.64 6.65
C THR A 300 26.65 -16.91 5.94
N GLY A 301 26.45 -16.88 4.64
CA GLY A 301 26.21 -18.09 3.85
C GLY A 301 24.76 -18.22 3.40
N ASP A 302 24.22 -19.45 3.47
CA ASP A 302 22.81 -19.69 3.17
C ASP A 302 21.98 -19.57 4.44
N GLY A 303 20.75 -19.09 4.32
CA GLY A 303 19.79 -18.96 5.45
C GLY A 303 19.50 -17.51 5.78
N ASP A 304 18.44 -17.27 6.56
CA ASP A 304 18.10 -15.90 6.97
C ASP A 304 19.03 -15.47 8.10
N ASP A 305 19.95 -14.55 7.78
CA ASP A 305 21.04 -14.17 8.68
C ASP A 305 20.80 -12.80 9.32
N ILE A 306 21.29 -12.60 10.53
CA ILE A 306 21.17 -11.32 11.22
C ILE A 306 22.53 -10.85 11.74
N ILE A 307 22.89 -9.61 11.39
CA ILE A 307 24.00 -8.89 11.99
C ILE A 307 23.46 -7.64 12.70
N ILE A 308 23.75 -7.51 13.99
CA ILE A 308 23.32 -6.35 14.78
C ILE A 308 24.55 -5.72 15.44
N THR A 309 24.69 -4.40 15.24
CA THR A 309 25.69 -3.61 15.96
C THR A 309 25.01 -2.52 16.78
N GLY A 310 25.47 -2.32 17.99
CA GLY A 310 25.02 -1.22 18.83
C GLY A 310 25.44 0.14 18.28
N ARG A 311 26.61 0.20 17.63
CA ARG A 311 27.22 1.42 17.09
C ARG A 311 27.60 1.24 15.61
N ASP A 312 28.82 1.61 15.22
CA ASP A 312 29.25 1.69 13.82
C ASP A 312 29.50 0.31 13.19
N TYR A 313 29.36 0.26 11.87
CA TYR A 313 29.75 -0.86 11.02
C TYR A 313 30.80 -0.44 10.01
N GLY A 314 31.92 -1.16 9.97
CA GLY A 314 33.06 -0.82 9.17
C GLY A 314 33.98 0.22 9.85
N ARG A 315 34.85 0.87 9.10
CA ARG A 315 35.83 1.82 9.66
C ARG A 315 36.08 3.01 8.77
N LEU A 316 35.97 4.21 9.33
CA LEU A 316 36.59 5.39 8.77
C LEU A 316 38.07 5.38 9.07
N ALA A 317 38.93 5.35 8.07
CA ALA A 317 40.36 5.55 8.25
C ALA A 317 40.64 6.99 8.69
N SER A 318 41.20 7.17 9.88
CA SER A 318 41.56 8.49 10.43
C SER A 318 42.78 9.16 9.77
N SER A 319 43.39 8.52 8.76
CA SER A 319 44.69 8.97 8.22
C SER A 319 44.91 8.78 6.72
N GLY A 320 43.84 8.84 5.90
CA GLY A 320 43.99 8.94 4.44
C GLY A 320 44.59 7.73 3.71
N GLN A 321 44.84 6.62 4.40
CA GLN A 321 45.20 5.35 3.77
C GLN A 321 43.99 4.42 3.70
N TRP A 322 43.47 4.27 2.51
CA TRP A 322 42.17 3.65 2.19
C TRP A 322 42.28 2.17 1.77
N ASP A 323 43.31 1.47 2.18
CA ASP A 323 43.59 0.10 1.74
C ASP A 323 42.87 -0.98 2.58
N TYR A 324 42.05 -0.60 3.55
CA TYR A 324 41.33 -1.56 4.40
C TYR A 324 39.91 -1.77 3.89
N LYS A 325 39.66 -2.94 3.33
CA LYS A 325 38.32 -3.33 2.84
C LYS A 325 37.69 -4.26 3.85
N TYR A 326 36.74 -3.72 4.62
CA TYR A 326 35.75 -4.57 5.26
C TYR A 326 34.81 -5.07 4.19
N LEU A 327 34.57 -6.37 4.16
CA LEU A 327 33.69 -7.01 3.20
C LEU A 327 32.70 -7.87 3.96
N THR A 328 31.44 -7.69 3.66
CA THR A 328 30.34 -8.53 4.14
C THR A 328 29.62 -9.10 2.95
N GLU A 329 29.45 -10.40 2.94
CA GLU A 329 28.65 -11.17 1.96
C GLU A 329 27.66 -11.98 2.78
N MET A 330 26.36 -11.68 2.68
CA MET A 330 25.35 -12.36 3.51
C MET A 330 24.83 -13.61 2.83
N GLY A 331 24.64 -13.61 1.51
CA GLY A 331 24.43 -14.85 0.77
C GLY A 331 23.02 -15.08 0.27
N ASP A 332 22.48 -16.28 0.44
CA ASP A 332 21.12 -16.61 0.03
C ASP A 332 20.20 -16.65 1.27
N GLY A 333 19.15 -15.88 1.28
CA GLY A 333 18.19 -15.81 2.41
C GLY A 333 17.62 -14.42 2.57
N ASN A 334 16.68 -14.23 3.52
CA ASN A 334 16.17 -12.90 3.83
C ASN A 334 17.01 -12.33 4.97
N ASP A 335 18.05 -11.59 4.62
CA ASP A 335 19.08 -11.18 5.55
C ASP A 335 18.79 -9.83 6.20
N THR A 336 19.31 -9.63 7.41
CA THR A 336 19.09 -8.39 8.14
C THR A 336 20.39 -7.83 8.72
N LEU A 337 20.71 -6.58 8.38
CA LEU A 337 21.82 -5.82 8.95
C LEU A 337 21.28 -4.60 9.72
N ILE A 338 21.50 -4.57 11.03
CA ILE A 338 21.11 -3.43 11.88
C ILE A 338 22.35 -2.74 12.42
N VAL A 339 22.53 -1.48 12.08
CA VAL A 339 23.68 -0.66 12.50
C VAL A 339 23.20 0.53 13.33
N GLY A 340 23.71 0.66 14.54
CA GLY A 340 23.32 1.71 15.47
C GLY A 340 22.08 1.37 16.30
N ALA A 341 21.87 0.10 16.63
CA ALA A 341 20.74 -0.37 17.44
C ALA A 341 20.67 0.30 18.84
N SER A 342 21.77 0.87 19.33
CA SER A 342 21.80 1.65 20.57
C SER A 342 21.34 3.10 20.44
N ASN A 343 20.84 3.53 19.27
CA ASN A 343 20.32 4.87 19.07
C ASN A 343 19.16 5.16 20.05
N SER A 344 19.32 6.15 20.94
CA SER A 344 18.36 6.42 22.00
C SER A 344 17.07 7.09 21.51
N ASN A 345 17.04 7.62 20.30
CA ASN A 345 15.87 8.29 19.71
C ASN A 345 14.98 7.37 18.88
N LEU A 346 15.48 6.18 18.55
CA LEU A 346 14.78 5.20 17.73
C LEU A 346 14.52 3.93 18.54
N ASN A 347 13.43 3.26 18.22
CA ASN A 347 13.18 1.87 18.60
C ASN A 347 13.24 1.03 17.32
N VAL A 348 13.99 -0.06 17.36
CA VAL A 348 13.86 -1.13 16.38
C VAL A 348 12.57 -1.88 16.70
N ILE A 349 11.72 -2.07 15.71
CA ILE A 349 10.39 -2.66 15.87
C ILE A 349 10.26 -3.86 14.93
N LEU A 350 9.71 -4.94 15.45
CA LEU A 350 9.14 -6.01 14.67
C LEU A 350 7.68 -5.68 14.42
N PHE A 351 7.32 -5.39 13.17
CA PHE A 351 5.96 -5.08 12.79
C PHE A 351 5.06 -6.32 12.77
N ASN A 352 3.74 -6.10 12.77
CA ASN A 352 2.77 -7.21 12.77
C ASN A 352 2.80 -8.07 11.50
N ASP A 353 3.31 -7.54 10.40
CA ASP A 353 3.52 -8.24 9.13
C ASP A 353 4.83 -9.04 9.08
N GLY A 354 5.59 -9.09 10.17
CA GLY A 354 6.86 -9.78 10.26
C GLY A 354 8.06 -8.99 9.76
N SER A 355 7.86 -7.80 9.16
CA SER A 355 8.96 -6.94 8.76
C SER A 355 9.64 -6.28 9.96
N ILE A 356 10.88 -5.83 9.76
CA ILE A 356 11.65 -5.12 10.80
C ILE A 356 11.96 -3.70 10.31
N GLY A 357 11.94 -2.76 11.22
CA GLY A 357 12.27 -1.37 10.90
C GLY A 357 12.58 -0.57 12.16
N ALA A 358 12.86 0.70 11.99
CA ALA A 358 13.11 1.61 13.11
C ALA A 358 12.14 2.79 13.06
N VAL A 359 11.57 3.12 14.21
CA VAL A 359 10.64 4.25 14.38
C VAL A 359 11.08 5.13 15.54
N ASN A 360 10.64 6.39 15.53
CA ASN A 360 10.82 7.26 16.69
C ASN A 360 10.18 6.64 17.94
N LYS A 361 10.79 6.82 19.11
CA LYS A 361 10.29 6.24 20.38
C LYS A 361 8.83 6.54 20.68
N ASP A 362 8.33 7.69 20.23
CA ASP A 362 6.92 8.08 20.40
C ASP A 362 5.94 7.26 19.55
N ASN A 363 6.43 6.48 18.59
CA ASN A 363 5.65 5.69 17.64
C ASN A 363 5.72 4.17 17.88
N SER A 364 6.04 3.76 19.10
CA SER A 364 6.19 2.34 19.48
C SER A 364 4.89 1.51 19.41
N GLN A 365 3.73 2.13 19.15
CA GLN A 365 2.44 1.45 19.02
C GLN A 365 2.28 0.62 17.72
N PHE A 366 3.20 0.73 16.78
CA PHE A 366 3.09 0.06 15.47
C PHE A 366 3.61 -1.38 15.43
N GLY A 367 4.25 -1.86 16.51
CA GLY A 367 4.78 -3.21 16.57
C GLY A 367 5.43 -3.52 17.91
N ASP A 368 6.07 -4.67 18.01
CA ASP A 368 6.81 -5.06 19.21
C ASP A 368 8.18 -4.40 19.22
N VAL A 369 8.43 -3.57 20.23
CA VAL A 369 9.73 -2.94 20.43
C VAL A 369 10.76 -4.01 20.76
N ILE A 370 11.84 -4.02 20.00
CA ILE A 370 13.00 -4.84 20.28
C ILE A 370 13.94 -4.01 21.17
N PRO A 371 14.01 -4.28 22.46
CA PRO A 371 14.86 -3.52 23.33
C PRO A 371 16.32 -3.92 23.09
N PHE A 372 17.13 -2.94 22.77
CA PHE A 372 18.57 -3.07 22.71
C PHE A 372 19.15 -2.24 23.86
N ASP A 373 19.65 -2.92 24.89
CA ASP A 373 20.30 -2.24 26.03
C ASP A 373 21.80 -2.13 25.74
N SER A 374 22.28 -0.90 25.49
CA SER A 374 23.71 -0.66 25.42
C SER A 374 24.16 -0.04 26.73
N ALA A 375 25.13 -0.68 27.38
CA ALA A 375 25.82 -0.13 28.54
C ALA A 375 26.72 1.08 28.18
N TYR A 376 26.70 1.53 26.93
CA TYR A 376 27.58 2.56 26.39
C TYR A 376 26.87 3.88 26.09
N ASP A 377 27.65 4.98 26.16
CA ASP A 377 27.18 6.31 25.79
C ASP A 377 26.69 6.32 24.33
N THR A 378 25.39 6.50 24.19
CA THR A 378 24.66 6.44 22.92
C THR A 378 24.86 7.66 22.03
N SER A 379 25.61 8.65 22.48
CA SER A 379 25.88 9.89 21.73
C SER A 379 26.79 9.70 20.51
N TYR A 380 27.42 8.53 20.37
CA TYR A 380 28.39 8.25 19.31
C TYR A 380 28.14 6.87 18.70
N GLY A 381 27.77 6.82 17.42
CA GLY A 381 27.71 5.56 16.68
C GLY A 381 26.45 5.37 15.84
N GLY A 382 26.48 4.35 14.99
CA GLY A 382 25.40 4.00 14.07
C GLY A 382 25.70 4.31 12.60
N GLN A 383 26.97 4.55 12.27
CA GLN A 383 27.40 4.84 10.90
C GLN A 383 27.92 3.59 10.19
N ILE A 384 27.48 3.38 8.95
CA ILE A 384 28.10 2.45 8.01
C ILE A 384 29.22 3.20 7.30
N SER A 385 30.46 2.72 7.43
CA SER A 385 31.61 3.46 6.93
C SER A 385 32.75 2.60 6.41
N GLY A 386 33.32 2.99 5.25
CA GLY A 386 34.52 2.36 4.68
C GLY A 386 34.40 0.85 4.47
N THR A 387 33.25 0.36 4.05
CA THR A 387 32.93 -1.06 3.91
C THR A 387 32.25 -1.36 2.57
N THR A 388 32.32 -2.62 2.17
CA THR A 388 31.47 -3.17 1.11
C THR A 388 30.57 -4.22 1.74
N ILE A 389 29.26 -4.07 1.52
CA ILE A 389 28.20 -4.97 1.97
C ILE A 389 27.49 -5.48 0.74
N ASP A 390 27.36 -6.78 0.62
CA ASP A 390 26.59 -7.49 -0.40
C ASP A 390 25.60 -8.38 0.35
N MET A 391 24.30 -8.06 0.25
CA MET A 391 23.27 -8.79 0.99
C MET A 391 22.94 -10.10 0.30
N GLY A 392 22.99 -10.14 -1.06
CA GLY A 392 22.92 -11.37 -1.80
C GLY A 392 21.61 -11.62 -2.52
N SER A 393 20.90 -12.68 -2.18
CA SER A 393 19.59 -13.00 -2.76
C SER A 393 18.56 -13.30 -1.67
N GLY A 394 17.37 -12.78 -1.85
CA GLY A 394 16.29 -12.83 -0.86
C GLY A 394 15.68 -11.45 -0.66
N ASN A 395 14.77 -11.32 0.28
CA ASN A 395 14.22 -10.00 0.61
C ASN A 395 14.96 -9.42 1.81
N ASP A 396 15.96 -8.60 1.53
CA ASP A 396 16.93 -8.18 2.51
C ASP A 396 16.56 -6.86 3.21
N THR A 397 17.03 -6.67 4.44
CA THR A 397 16.78 -5.47 5.21
C THR A 397 18.06 -4.87 5.79
N VAL A 398 18.30 -3.59 5.51
CA VAL A 398 19.40 -2.83 6.10
C VAL A 398 18.85 -1.64 6.89
N LEU A 399 19.17 -1.56 8.19
CA LEU A 399 18.83 -0.42 9.04
C LEU A 399 20.11 0.34 9.42
N ALA A 400 20.34 1.51 8.79
CA ALA A 400 21.42 2.44 9.11
C ALA A 400 20.88 3.55 10.02
N LEU A 401 20.94 3.35 11.34
CA LEU A 401 20.22 4.18 12.31
C LEU A 401 20.94 5.47 12.70
N GLY A 402 22.19 5.65 12.26
CA GLY A 402 22.92 6.90 12.40
C GLY A 402 23.15 7.34 13.84
N TYR A 403 23.55 8.61 14.01
CA TYR A 403 23.77 9.23 15.33
C TYR A 403 22.47 9.83 15.89
N GLU A 404 22.33 9.87 17.21
CA GLU A 404 21.19 10.53 17.88
C GLU A 404 21.02 12.00 17.50
N SER A 405 22.12 12.72 17.31
CA SER A 405 22.12 14.15 16.95
C SER A 405 21.81 14.42 15.49
N GLY A 406 21.55 13.38 14.70
CA GLY A 406 21.56 13.45 13.24
C GLY A 406 23.01 13.48 12.73
N GLY A 407 23.19 13.48 11.43
CA GLY A 407 24.49 13.50 10.79
C GLY A 407 24.59 12.41 9.73
N THR A 408 25.81 11.96 9.47
CA THR A 408 26.05 10.99 8.39
C THR A 408 25.78 9.57 8.86
N ALA A 409 24.83 8.88 8.22
CA ALA A 409 24.55 7.48 8.50
C ALA A 409 25.39 6.53 7.61
N VAL A 410 25.67 6.94 6.36
CA VAL A 410 26.49 6.15 5.44
C VAL A 410 27.58 7.03 4.83
N ILE A 411 28.83 6.57 4.86
CA ILE A 411 29.95 7.29 4.27
C ILE A 411 31.03 6.36 3.72
N ASN A 412 31.50 6.60 2.49
CA ASN A 412 32.52 5.80 1.82
C ASN A 412 32.20 4.29 1.81
N ALA A 413 30.92 3.94 1.73
CA ALA A 413 30.47 2.57 1.76
C ALA A 413 29.78 2.19 0.44
N THR A 414 29.94 0.93 0.04
CA THR A 414 29.18 0.31 -1.04
C THR A 414 28.23 -0.70 -0.40
N ILE A 415 26.95 -0.52 -0.63
CA ILE A 415 25.89 -1.42 -0.13
C ILE A 415 25.11 -1.90 -1.34
N LYS A 416 25.12 -3.21 -1.57
CA LYS A 416 24.32 -3.87 -2.58
C LYS A 416 23.27 -4.69 -1.86
N LEU A 417 22.01 -4.46 -2.19
CA LEU A 417 20.92 -5.24 -1.61
C LEU A 417 20.76 -6.56 -2.34
N GLY A 418 20.81 -6.54 -3.68
CA GLY A 418 20.94 -7.76 -4.45
C GLY A 418 19.68 -8.17 -5.21
N ALA A 419 19.26 -9.43 -5.10
CA ALA A 419 18.11 -9.92 -5.83
C ALA A 419 16.96 -10.22 -4.86
N GLY A 420 15.84 -9.54 -5.03
CA GLY A 420 14.68 -9.67 -4.16
C GLY A 420 13.92 -8.37 -4.02
N ASN A 421 13.01 -8.28 -3.07
CA ASN A 421 12.34 -7.03 -2.76
C ASN A 421 12.95 -6.47 -1.47
N ASP A 422 13.95 -5.63 -1.64
CA ASP A 422 14.83 -5.24 -0.56
C ASP A 422 14.43 -3.91 0.08
N THR A 423 14.82 -3.74 1.33
CA THR A 423 14.55 -2.50 2.06
C THR A 423 15.81 -1.98 2.73
N ILE A 424 16.14 -0.71 2.48
CA ILE A 424 17.13 0.00 3.28
C ILE A 424 16.50 1.21 3.96
N GLN A 425 16.64 1.29 5.28
CA GLN A 425 16.21 2.45 6.08
C GLN A 425 17.43 3.23 6.56
N ILE A 426 17.44 4.52 6.27
CA ILE A 426 18.55 5.43 6.59
C ILE A 426 18.04 6.55 7.50
N ASN A 427 18.68 6.72 8.65
CA ASN A 427 18.43 7.81 9.58
C ASN A 427 19.65 8.74 9.68
N GLY A 428 19.85 9.56 8.67
CA GLY A 428 20.97 10.49 8.54
C GLY A 428 21.32 10.74 7.08
N ASP A 429 22.41 11.49 6.86
CA ASP A 429 22.89 11.78 5.51
C ASP A 429 23.65 10.59 4.91
N VAL A 430 23.59 10.45 3.59
CA VAL A 430 24.54 9.64 2.81
C VAL A 430 25.57 10.57 2.20
N LYS A 431 26.84 10.30 2.43
CA LYS A 431 27.94 11.15 1.93
C LYS A 431 29.01 10.31 1.24
N GLY A 432 29.52 10.84 0.15
CA GLY A 432 30.82 10.48 -0.38
C GLY A 432 31.92 11.18 0.43
N GLY A 433 33.06 10.54 0.55
CA GLY A 433 34.28 11.14 1.09
C GLY A 433 35.37 11.06 0.03
N ASN A 434 36.47 10.33 0.31
CA ASN A 434 37.48 10.05 -0.72
C ASN A 434 37.04 8.95 -1.72
N SER A 435 36.01 8.18 -1.36
CA SER A 435 35.28 7.29 -2.28
C SER A 435 33.80 7.64 -2.23
N PRO A 436 33.06 7.61 -3.33
CA PRO A 436 31.61 7.80 -3.29
C PRO A 436 30.97 6.68 -2.48
N SER A 437 29.91 6.99 -1.74
CA SER A 437 29.00 5.97 -1.25
C SER A 437 28.07 5.57 -2.38
N ALA A 438 27.80 4.28 -2.51
CA ALA A 438 26.86 3.73 -3.48
C ALA A 438 25.96 2.71 -2.78
N ILE A 439 24.66 2.88 -2.97
CA ILE A 439 23.62 2.01 -2.44
C ILE A 439 22.81 1.53 -3.64
N THR A 440 22.77 0.22 -3.88
CA THR A 440 22.06 -0.37 -5.02
C THR A 440 20.98 -1.32 -4.54
N GLY A 441 19.75 -1.18 -5.09
CA GLY A 441 18.67 -2.14 -4.91
C GLY A 441 18.94 -3.39 -5.75
N ASP A 442 19.43 -3.19 -6.95
CA ASP A 442 19.72 -4.20 -7.99
C ASP A 442 18.43 -4.77 -8.60
N ALA A 443 17.98 -5.99 -8.30
CA ALA A 443 16.88 -6.63 -9.03
C ALA A 443 15.69 -6.93 -8.13
N GLY A 444 14.53 -6.33 -8.45
CA GLY A 444 13.29 -6.52 -7.69
C GLY A 444 12.52 -5.23 -7.47
N MET A 445 11.69 -5.22 -6.46
CA MET A 445 10.94 -4.02 -6.03
C MET A 445 11.55 -3.48 -4.74
N ASP A 446 12.50 -2.55 -4.89
CA ASP A 446 13.32 -2.12 -3.78
C ASP A 446 12.85 -0.80 -3.17
N THR A 447 12.96 -0.70 -1.84
CA THR A 447 12.51 0.46 -1.08
C THR A 447 13.65 1.13 -0.33
N LEU A 448 13.85 2.42 -0.60
CA LEU A 448 14.74 3.31 0.16
C LEU A 448 13.91 4.16 1.12
N ILE A 449 14.09 3.97 2.42
CA ILE A 449 13.42 4.75 3.47
C ILE A 449 14.39 5.77 4.06
N ILE A 450 14.06 7.06 3.97
CA ILE A 450 14.86 8.15 4.54
C ILE A 450 14.07 8.78 5.69
N THR A 451 14.34 8.36 6.91
CA THR A 451 13.59 8.85 8.09
C THR A 451 14.03 10.24 8.52
N ASN A 452 15.31 10.56 8.36
CA ASN A 452 15.91 11.85 8.67
C ASN A 452 17.18 12.04 7.83
N GLY A 453 17.53 13.29 7.50
CA GLY A 453 18.72 13.62 6.72
C GLY A 453 18.46 13.67 5.21
N SER A 454 19.52 13.84 4.44
CA SER A 454 19.48 14.07 3.00
C SER A 454 20.22 12.98 2.23
N VAL A 455 19.58 12.43 1.20
CA VAL A 455 20.19 11.47 0.28
C VAL A 455 20.09 12.02 -1.15
N PHE A 456 21.21 12.03 -1.86
CA PHE A 456 21.31 12.50 -3.24
C PHE A 456 21.30 11.33 -4.21
N SER A 457 20.67 11.52 -5.38
CA SER A 457 20.54 10.48 -6.40
C SER A 457 21.87 9.92 -6.94
N GLU A 458 22.97 10.64 -6.78
CA GLU A 458 24.31 10.13 -7.09
C GLU A 458 24.81 9.01 -6.16
N HIS A 459 24.10 8.76 -5.05
CA HIS A 459 24.47 7.78 -4.03
C HIS A 459 23.59 6.54 -4.02
N PHE A 460 22.53 6.50 -4.82
CA PHE A 460 21.65 5.33 -4.90
C PHE A 460 21.22 5.02 -6.33
N SER A 461 20.84 3.77 -6.57
CA SER A 461 20.31 3.29 -7.84
C SER A 461 19.49 2.00 -7.66
N GLY A 462 18.64 1.67 -8.62
CA GLY A 462 17.86 0.43 -8.59
C GLY A 462 16.76 0.43 -7.52
N PHE A 463 16.13 1.56 -7.23
CA PHE A 463 15.00 1.66 -6.30
C PHE A 463 13.75 2.13 -7.03
N GLU A 464 12.64 1.43 -6.87
CA GLU A 464 11.33 1.78 -7.42
C GLU A 464 10.54 2.65 -6.46
N LYS A 465 10.89 2.60 -5.16
CA LYS A 465 10.18 3.32 -4.12
C LYS A 465 11.12 4.04 -3.16
N ILE A 466 10.78 5.30 -2.85
CA ILE A 466 11.42 6.07 -1.78
C ILE A 466 10.34 6.49 -0.78
N GLU A 467 10.56 6.21 0.49
CA GLU A 467 9.69 6.67 1.57
C GLU A 467 10.39 7.72 2.41
N LEU A 468 9.77 8.89 2.56
CA LEU A 468 10.33 10.00 3.32
C LEU A 468 9.64 10.16 4.66
N GLY A 469 10.41 10.05 5.74
CA GLY A 469 9.97 10.49 7.06
C GLY A 469 9.83 12.02 7.16
N SER A 470 9.37 12.50 8.30
CA SER A 470 9.09 13.94 8.52
C SER A 470 10.30 14.87 8.44
N LYS A 471 11.51 14.32 8.41
CA LYS A 471 12.77 15.07 8.22
C LYS A 471 13.62 14.47 7.11
N GLY A 472 13.03 13.60 6.31
CA GLY A 472 13.68 12.99 5.18
C GLY A 472 13.68 13.93 3.98
N GLU A 473 14.81 14.02 3.32
CA GLU A 473 15.01 14.78 2.09
C GLU A 473 15.67 13.89 1.04
N VAL A 474 15.12 13.90 -0.17
CA VAL A 474 15.78 13.31 -1.33
C VAL A 474 16.04 14.39 -2.38
N LYS A 475 17.24 14.40 -2.94
CA LYS A 475 17.59 15.23 -4.09
C LYS A 475 17.76 14.35 -5.33
N ILE A 476 16.96 14.65 -6.35
CA ILE A 476 16.94 13.92 -7.62
C ILE A 476 17.55 14.76 -8.72
N VAL A 477 18.61 14.26 -9.31
CA VAL A 477 19.23 14.82 -10.52
C VAL A 477 18.93 13.87 -11.67
N ALA A 478 18.24 14.36 -12.69
CA ALA A 478 17.70 13.53 -13.78
C ALA A 478 18.74 12.61 -14.46
N LYS A 479 19.98 13.11 -14.66
CA LYS A 479 21.07 12.32 -15.27
C LYS A 479 21.48 11.09 -14.45
N ASP A 480 21.29 11.13 -13.12
CA ASP A 480 21.67 10.03 -12.23
C ASP A 480 20.67 8.87 -12.30
N LEU A 481 19.43 9.15 -12.76
CA LEU A 481 18.41 8.12 -13.00
C LEU A 481 18.60 7.35 -14.32
N VAL A 482 19.47 7.87 -15.21
CA VAL A 482 19.66 7.38 -16.59
C VAL A 482 21.12 7.01 -16.79
N GLY A 483 21.66 6.05 -16.16
CA GLY A 483 23.03 5.77 -16.51
C GLY A 483 23.64 4.57 -15.84
N ASN A 484 24.20 3.70 -16.62
CA ASN A 484 24.74 2.39 -16.33
C ASN A 484 23.67 1.32 -16.12
N ASP A 485 23.98 0.08 -16.54
CA ASP A 485 23.06 -1.06 -16.54
C ASP A 485 22.48 -1.40 -15.14
N SER A 486 23.01 -0.83 -14.06
CA SER A 486 22.57 -0.98 -12.68
C SER A 486 21.64 0.15 -12.16
N ASN A 487 21.36 1.17 -12.97
CA ASN A 487 20.55 2.34 -12.57
C ASN A 487 19.15 2.31 -13.20
N VAL A 488 18.75 1.20 -13.80
CA VAL A 488 17.44 1.10 -14.44
C VAL A 488 16.40 0.89 -13.36
N ILE A 489 15.57 1.90 -13.17
CA ILE A 489 14.33 1.76 -12.40
C ILE A 489 13.42 0.81 -13.16
N GLU A 490 13.04 -0.30 -12.56
CA GLU A 490 12.16 -1.27 -13.17
C GLU A 490 10.82 -0.61 -13.55
N GLY A 491 10.38 -0.77 -14.79
CA GLY A 491 9.17 -0.10 -15.30
C GLY A 491 9.28 1.41 -15.55
N GLY A 492 10.43 2.05 -15.31
CA GLY A 492 10.66 3.48 -15.58
C GLY A 492 9.91 4.44 -14.64
N MET A 493 9.45 3.97 -13.48
CA MET A 493 8.72 4.79 -12.50
C MET A 493 9.40 4.73 -11.14
N LEU A 494 9.79 5.91 -10.62
CA LEU A 494 10.24 6.09 -9.24
C LEU A 494 9.11 6.70 -8.42
N LYS A 495 8.59 5.99 -7.43
CA LYS A 495 7.54 6.47 -6.53
C LYS A 495 8.15 7.06 -5.27
N ILE A 496 7.75 8.27 -4.90
CA ILE A 496 8.19 8.95 -3.67
C ILE A 496 6.97 9.24 -2.81
N THR A 497 6.92 8.63 -1.64
CA THR A 497 5.88 8.83 -0.63
C THR A 497 6.42 9.59 0.58
N GLY A 498 5.54 10.25 1.32
CA GLY A 498 5.92 10.99 2.51
C GLY A 498 4.78 11.81 3.10
N ASN A 499 5.13 12.85 3.87
CA ASN A 499 4.18 13.74 4.50
C ASN A 499 4.51 15.24 4.20
N SER A 500 3.76 16.15 4.80
CA SER A 500 3.93 17.60 4.57
C SER A 500 5.30 18.16 4.98
N ASP A 501 6.02 17.46 5.85
CA ASP A 501 7.33 17.88 6.37
C ASP A 501 8.50 17.23 5.61
N SER A 502 8.19 16.25 4.76
CA SER A 502 9.14 15.59 3.87
C SER A 502 9.51 16.53 2.71
N LYS A 503 10.74 16.37 2.18
CA LYS A 503 11.26 17.25 1.14
C LYS A 503 11.78 16.49 -0.07
N VAL A 504 11.38 16.93 -1.25
CA VAL A 504 11.90 16.46 -2.54
C VAL A 504 12.52 17.65 -3.29
N ASP A 505 13.81 17.57 -3.56
CA ASP A 505 14.54 18.53 -4.37
C ASP A 505 14.75 17.95 -5.78
N LEU A 506 14.07 18.50 -6.76
CA LEU A 506 14.17 18.12 -8.17
C LEU A 506 15.13 19.08 -8.89
N ASP A 507 16.41 18.69 -9.00
CA ASP A 507 17.44 19.53 -9.61
C ASP A 507 17.25 19.64 -11.14
N GLY A 508 17.06 20.86 -11.65
CA GLY A 508 16.86 21.14 -13.05
C GLY A 508 15.43 21.49 -13.44
N GLU A 509 15.15 21.44 -14.75
CA GLU A 509 13.84 21.82 -15.32
C GLU A 509 12.95 20.58 -15.49
N TRP A 510 12.29 20.17 -14.41
CA TRP A 510 11.33 19.07 -14.43
C TRP A 510 9.96 19.52 -14.92
N ILE A 511 9.36 18.73 -15.77
CA ILE A 511 8.03 18.98 -16.32
C ILE A 511 7.01 18.26 -15.44
N LYS A 512 6.16 19.06 -14.78
CA LYS A 512 5.02 18.55 -14.03
C LYS A 512 3.97 17.98 -15.00
N GLY A 513 3.60 16.73 -14.82
CA GLY A 513 2.61 16.02 -15.61
C GLY A 513 1.27 15.86 -14.91
N GLU A 514 0.57 14.79 -15.26
CA GLU A 514 -0.76 14.46 -14.74
C GLU A 514 -0.68 13.80 -13.36
N THR A 515 -1.82 13.81 -12.65
CA THR A 515 -1.99 13.09 -11.39
C THR A 515 -2.34 11.63 -11.67
N TRP A 516 -1.85 10.74 -10.85
CA TRP A 516 -2.11 9.31 -10.89
C TRP A 516 -2.50 8.79 -9.51
N ASN A 517 -3.47 7.87 -9.46
CA ASN A 517 -3.95 7.29 -8.20
C ASN A 517 -3.59 5.81 -8.11
N GLU A 518 -3.09 5.39 -6.97
CA GLU A 518 -2.84 4.00 -6.62
C GLU A 518 -3.42 3.76 -5.21
N GLY A 519 -4.52 3.03 -5.14
CA GLY A 519 -5.29 2.92 -3.90
C GLY A 519 -5.72 4.30 -3.38
N ASP A 520 -5.41 4.56 -2.12
CA ASP A 520 -5.72 5.83 -1.46
C ASP A 520 -4.62 6.90 -1.64
N ILE A 521 -3.58 6.62 -2.42
CA ILE A 521 -2.46 7.53 -2.64
C ILE A 521 -2.61 8.22 -3.99
N THR A 522 -2.55 9.54 -3.97
CA THR A 522 -2.51 10.37 -5.18
C THR A 522 -1.09 10.87 -5.40
N TYR A 523 -0.58 10.66 -6.59
CA TYR A 523 0.74 11.12 -7.02
C TYR A 523 0.62 12.18 -8.12
N THR A 524 1.55 13.10 -8.13
CA THR A 524 1.82 13.96 -9.28
C THR A 524 3.07 13.47 -10.00
N SER A 525 3.01 13.31 -11.33
CA SER A 525 4.14 12.87 -12.14
C SER A 525 5.07 14.01 -12.51
N TYR A 526 6.36 13.73 -12.59
CA TYR A 526 7.40 14.63 -13.04
C TYR A 526 8.32 13.92 -14.03
N THR A 527 8.65 14.56 -15.15
CA THR A 527 9.54 14.03 -16.18
C THR A 527 10.62 15.05 -16.53
N HIS A 528 11.76 14.59 -17.02
CA HIS A 528 12.87 15.43 -17.43
C HIS A 528 13.46 14.96 -18.76
N GLU A 529 13.86 15.89 -19.64
CA GLU A 529 14.39 15.55 -20.97
C GLU A 529 15.69 14.71 -20.92
N SER A 530 16.50 14.90 -19.87
CA SER A 530 17.72 14.14 -19.65
C SER A 530 17.47 12.75 -19.04
N ALA A 531 16.21 12.40 -18.70
CA ALA A 531 15.79 11.11 -18.22
C ALA A 531 14.61 10.55 -19.05
N PRO A 532 14.81 10.33 -20.37
CA PRO A 532 13.74 9.90 -21.25
C PRO A 532 13.23 8.51 -20.84
N GLY A 533 11.90 8.39 -20.70
CA GLY A 533 11.24 7.14 -20.31
C GLY A 533 11.15 6.92 -18.79
N ILE A 534 11.69 7.84 -17.98
CA ILE A 534 11.57 7.78 -16.52
C ILE A 534 10.57 8.85 -16.03
N SER A 535 9.69 8.45 -15.12
CA SER A 535 8.77 9.32 -14.43
C SER A 535 8.99 9.23 -12.92
N VAL A 536 9.14 10.38 -12.27
CA VAL A 536 9.13 10.48 -10.80
C VAL A 536 7.72 10.81 -10.35
N LEU A 537 7.12 9.94 -9.55
CA LEU A 537 5.78 10.08 -9.00
C LEU A 537 5.89 10.51 -7.55
N ILE A 538 5.46 11.73 -7.25
CA ILE A 538 5.55 12.29 -5.89
C ILE A 538 4.16 12.34 -5.28
N GLU A 539 4.01 11.77 -4.09
CA GLU A 539 2.75 11.80 -3.33
C GLU A 539 2.33 13.24 -3.04
N ASP A 540 1.06 13.56 -3.29
CA ASP A 540 0.53 14.93 -3.13
C ASP A 540 0.54 15.44 -1.68
N LYS A 541 0.75 14.57 -0.70
CA LYS A 541 0.99 14.97 0.71
C LYS A 541 2.31 15.67 0.91
N ILE A 542 3.31 15.43 0.05
CA ILE A 542 4.59 16.13 0.08
C ILE A 542 4.40 17.51 -0.52
N THR A 543 4.47 18.55 0.31
CA THR A 543 4.24 19.94 -0.11
C THR A 543 5.54 20.72 -0.38
N GLN A 544 6.69 20.16 0.04
CA GLN A 544 8.01 20.77 -0.14
C GLN A 544 8.73 20.14 -1.34
N ILE A 545 8.29 20.52 -2.54
CA ILE A 545 8.96 20.15 -3.80
C ILE A 545 9.68 21.42 -4.30
N ILE A 546 11.01 21.36 -4.45
CA ILE A 546 11.88 22.50 -4.76
C ILE A 546 12.57 22.25 -6.10
#